data_01549e2950029f4ad95499f985b3e80c
#
_entry.id   01549e2950029f4ad95499f985b3e80c
#
_cell.length_a   1.000
_cell.length_b   1.000
_cell.length_c   1.000
_cell.angle_alpha   90.00
_cell.angle_beta   90.00
_cell.angle_gamma   90.00
#
_symmetry.space_group_name_H-M   'P 1'
#
loop_
_entity.id
_entity.type
_entity.pdbx_description
1 polymer ?
#
loop_
_entity_poly.entity_id
_entity_poly.type
_entity_poly.pdbx_seq_one_letter_code
_entity_poly.pdbx_strand_id
1 'polypeptide(L)'
;MQKKIFFHTLLFMLPFVVSAQSTAKEWYKKGMELKDKKDYENAFTAFKNVIAKDAAYNDAYYEAGWCCNEMEKFEEAVDYLKKYNASSNDDKKDKYNELGFSYLKLQNSNDAIEQYKQTLSIFPENGIALRGLGNVYYEIDEDYDESITYFEKALKVDGEASKPIYYKLGWLYNDKERYDDAITIMLKAIEFDSENSGYREELGYAYYMKEEYEFAITQLNKAISLDENSNLAYYYKGLCFIATNKKGEAMSMYNKLKELGSDEATELLEKINKMK
;
A
#
# COMPACT_ATOMS: atom_id res chain seq x y z
N MET A 1 33.19 0.44 89.42
CA MET A 1 33.50 -0.16 88.08
C MET A 1 32.47 0.24 87.15
N GLN A 2 32.70 1.29 86.34
CA GLN A 2 31.74 1.75 85.29
C GLN A 2 32.13 1.10 83.97
N LYS A 3 31.22 0.27 83.38
CA LYS A 3 31.38 -0.26 82.03
C LYS A 3 30.95 0.79 81.05
N LYS A 4 31.83 1.31 80.24
CA LYS A 4 31.53 2.13 79.05
C LYS A 4 31.03 1.22 77.94
N ILE A 5 29.81 1.45 77.51
CA ILE A 5 29.24 0.81 76.33
C ILE A 5 29.54 1.71 75.13
N PHE A 6 30.39 1.20 74.22
CA PHE A 6 30.67 1.86 72.93
C PHE A 6 29.56 1.49 71.97
N PHE A 7 28.70 2.46 71.60
CA PHE A 7 27.77 2.34 70.44
C PHE A 7 28.59 2.58 69.16
N HIS A 8 28.80 1.51 68.39
CA HIS A 8 29.24 1.62 67.01
C HIS A 8 28.01 1.91 66.15
N THR A 9 27.86 3.17 65.71
CA THR A 9 26.92 3.55 64.64
C THR A 9 27.52 3.08 63.31
N LEU A 10 26.96 1.94 62.82
CA LEU A 10 27.26 1.47 61.47
C LEU A 10 26.48 2.34 60.48
N LEU A 11 27.21 3.30 59.88
CA LEU A 11 26.67 4.14 58.83
C LEU A 11 26.56 3.28 57.57
N PHE A 12 25.35 2.75 57.27
CA PHE A 12 25.08 2.13 55.99
C PHE A 12 25.11 3.22 54.90
N MET A 13 26.24 3.33 54.19
CA MET A 13 26.28 3.99 52.88
C MET A 13 25.51 3.13 51.92
N LEU A 14 24.24 3.48 51.69
CA LEU A 14 23.53 3.01 50.53
C LEU A 14 24.28 3.49 49.28
N PRO A 15 24.66 2.60 48.36
CA PRO A 15 25.21 3.07 47.11
C PRO A 15 24.13 3.87 46.39
N PHE A 16 24.38 5.16 46.19
CA PHE A 16 23.65 5.96 45.20
C PHE A 16 23.91 5.28 43.86
N VAL A 17 22.97 4.42 43.44
CA VAL A 17 22.86 4.00 42.04
C VAL A 17 22.38 5.24 41.30
N VAL A 18 23.34 6.05 40.86
CA VAL A 18 23.09 7.02 39.80
C VAL A 18 22.70 6.19 38.59
N SER A 19 21.42 6.00 38.36
CA SER A 19 20.92 5.46 37.08
C SER A 19 21.47 6.43 36.04
N ALA A 20 22.47 5.97 35.27
CA ALA A 20 22.99 6.74 34.15
C ALA A 20 21.80 7.07 33.22
N GLN A 21 21.38 8.33 33.24
CA GLN A 21 20.27 8.79 32.45
C GLN A 21 20.71 8.73 31.00
N SER A 22 20.14 7.80 30.21
CA SER A 22 20.53 7.61 28.82
C SER A 22 20.54 8.90 28.04
N THR A 23 21.59 9.12 27.25
CA THR A 23 21.76 10.30 26.40
C THR A 23 20.80 10.29 25.23
N ALA A 24 20.57 11.42 24.55
CA ALA A 24 19.80 11.48 23.32
C ALA A 24 20.35 10.51 22.27
N LYS A 25 21.68 10.41 22.14
CA LYS A 25 22.33 9.50 21.18
C LYS A 25 22.07 8.02 21.48
N GLU A 26 22.04 7.63 22.75
CA GLU A 26 21.73 6.24 23.16
C GLU A 26 20.27 5.92 22.88
N TRP A 27 19.34 6.85 23.13
CA TRP A 27 17.94 6.70 22.78
C TRP A 27 17.73 6.61 21.26
N TYR A 28 18.44 7.42 20.46
CA TYR A 28 18.38 7.35 19.00
C TYR A 28 18.84 5.98 18.50
N LYS A 29 20.00 5.50 18.98
CA LYS A 29 20.48 4.15 18.63
C LYS A 29 19.46 3.08 18.98
N LYS A 30 18.88 3.14 20.18
CA LYS A 30 17.83 2.20 20.60
C LYS A 30 16.60 2.28 19.70
N GLY A 31 16.17 3.47 19.30
CA GLY A 31 15.07 3.68 18.37
C GLY A 31 15.33 3.01 17.03
N MET A 32 16.54 3.18 16.46
CA MET A 32 16.92 2.53 15.20
C MET A 32 16.93 1.01 15.32
N GLU A 33 17.48 0.45 16.42
CA GLU A 33 17.47 -1.00 16.66
C GLU A 33 16.04 -1.58 16.78
N LEU A 34 15.10 -0.82 17.34
CA LEU A 34 13.70 -1.21 17.44
C LEU A 34 12.99 -1.11 16.09
N LYS A 35 13.28 -0.07 15.32
CA LYS A 35 12.80 0.12 13.95
C LYS A 35 13.21 -1.05 13.05
N ASP A 36 14.48 -1.49 13.12
CA ASP A 36 15.00 -2.65 12.39
C ASP A 36 14.25 -3.95 12.74
N LYS A 37 13.75 -4.05 13.97
CA LYS A 37 12.91 -5.16 14.45
C LYS A 37 11.42 -5.00 14.14
N LYS A 38 11.04 -3.92 13.45
CA LYS A 38 9.65 -3.52 13.17
C LYS A 38 8.81 -3.25 14.44
N ASP A 39 9.46 -2.96 15.56
CA ASP A 39 8.80 -2.55 16.81
C ASP A 39 8.61 -1.02 16.80
N TYR A 40 7.70 -0.57 15.94
CA TYR A 40 7.53 0.85 15.63
C TYR A 40 7.01 1.67 16.82
N GLU A 41 6.21 1.08 17.69
CA GLU A 41 5.67 1.76 18.87
C GLU A 41 6.78 2.09 19.89
N ASN A 42 7.65 1.13 20.18
CA ASN A 42 8.78 1.35 21.06
C ASN A 42 9.87 2.19 20.39
N ALA A 43 10.07 2.08 19.08
CA ALA A 43 10.95 2.94 18.31
C ALA A 43 10.50 4.40 18.39
N PHE A 44 9.23 4.68 18.13
CA PHE A 44 8.63 6.00 18.29
C PHE A 44 8.82 6.58 19.68
N THR A 45 8.57 5.77 20.72
CA THR A 45 8.81 6.18 22.10
C THR A 45 10.26 6.54 22.35
N ALA A 46 11.21 5.78 21.77
CA ALA A 46 12.62 6.07 21.87
C ALA A 46 12.99 7.41 21.19
N PHE A 47 12.47 7.67 19.98
CA PHE A 47 12.70 8.95 19.29
C PHE A 47 12.05 10.13 20.01
N LYS A 48 10.87 9.96 20.62
CA LYS A 48 10.29 10.99 21.52
C LYS A 48 11.23 11.31 22.70
N ASN A 49 11.89 10.31 23.30
CA ASN A 49 12.86 10.53 24.35
C ASN A 49 14.11 11.25 23.84
N VAL A 50 14.52 11.03 22.58
CA VAL A 50 15.59 11.84 21.95
C VAL A 50 15.17 13.30 21.91
N ILE A 51 14.02 13.60 21.35
CA ILE A 51 13.48 14.96 21.19
C ILE A 51 13.31 15.66 22.55
N ALA A 52 12.84 14.93 23.57
CA ALA A 52 12.67 15.47 24.92
C ALA A 52 14.00 15.83 25.60
N LYS A 53 15.10 15.13 25.25
CA LYS A 53 16.44 15.40 25.79
C LYS A 53 17.19 16.44 24.97
N ASP A 54 16.98 16.45 23.67
CA ASP A 54 17.62 17.35 22.73
C ASP A 54 16.64 17.69 21.60
N ALA A 55 15.92 18.78 21.75
CA ALA A 55 14.96 19.25 20.75
C ALA A 55 15.63 19.70 19.42
N ALA A 56 16.94 19.86 19.40
CA ALA A 56 17.71 20.16 18.20
C ALA A 56 18.16 18.88 17.45
N TYR A 57 17.90 17.69 17.98
CA TYR A 57 18.24 16.42 17.33
C TYR A 57 17.31 16.18 16.13
N ASN A 58 17.68 16.78 15.02
CA ASN A 58 16.83 16.92 13.84
C ASN A 58 16.31 15.57 13.30
N ASP A 59 17.19 14.58 13.16
CA ASP A 59 16.83 13.27 12.56
C ASP A 59 15.77 12.51 13.36
N ALA A 60 15.68 12.78 14.68
CA ALA A 60 14.65 12.15 15.51
C ALA A 60 13.22 12.54 15.12
N TYR A 61 13.03 13.72 14.54
CA TYR A 61 11.72 14.13 14.03
C TYR A 61 11.33 13.36 12.78
N TYR A 62 12.28 13.11 11.87
CA TYR A 62 12.03 12.30 10.68
C TYR A 62 11.67 10.86 11.09
N GLU A 63 12.49 10.24 11.92
CA GLU A 63 12.31 8.87 12.37
C GLU A 63 11.01 8.69 13.18
N ALA A 64 10.64 9.67 14.01
CA ALA A 64 9.36 9.65 14.72
C ALA A 64 8.19 9.74 13.77
N GLY A 65 8.24 10.63 12.76
CA GLY A 65 7.20 10.76 11.74
C GLY A 65 7.07 9.50 10.88
N TRP A 66 8.20 8.93 10.49
CA TRP A 66 8.24 7.66 9.76
C TRP A 66 7.58 6.51 10.57
N CYS A 67 7.93 6.38 11.86
CA CYS A 67 7.29 5.39 12.73
C CYS A 67 5.78 5.63 12.87
N CYS A 68 5.33 6.89 12.89
CA CYS A 68 3.91 7.21 12.90
C CYS A 68 3.20 6.74 11.63
N ASN A 69 3.81 6.90 10.44
CA ASN A 69 3.29 6.36 9.19
C ASN A 69 3.14 4.84 9.24
N GLU A 70 4.15 4.12 9.74
CA GLU A 70 4.10 2.65 9.88
C GLU A 70 3.04 2.17 10.90
N MET A 71 2.66 3.03 11.84
CA MET A 71 1.59 2.79 12.81
C MET A 71 0.23 3.34 12.38
N GLU A 72 0.10 3.84 11.16
CA GLU A 72 -1.11 4.46 10.61
C GLU A 72 -1.59 5.71 11.41
N LYS A 73 -0.68 6.39 12.10
CA LYS A 73 -0.93 7.63 12.85
C LYS A 73 -0.56 8.85 11.99
N PHE A 74 -1.31 9.04 10.91
CA PHE A 74 -0.93 9.94 9.83
C PHE A 74 -0.91 11.42 10.23
N GLU A 75 -1.82 11.89 11.08
CA GLU A 75 -1.79 13.26 11.58
C GLU A 75 -0.53 13.53 12.42
N GLU A 76 -0.17 12.60 13.31
CA GLU A 76 1.05 12.70 14.11
C GLU A 76 2.30 12.64 13.20
N ALA A 77 2.27 11.81 12.15
CA ALA A 77 3.35 11.73 11.16
C ALA A 77 3.60 13.08 10.50
N VAL A 78 2.54 13.75 10.03
CA VAL A 78 2.62 15.09 9.43
C VAL A 78 3.24 16.09 10.42
N ASP A 79 2.83 16.06 11.68
CA ASP A 79 3.34 16.99 12.71
C ASP A 79 4.85 16.82 12.95
N TYR A 80 5.34 15.59 13.01
CA TYR A 80 6.77 15.31 13.19
C TYR A 80 7.57 15.63 11.92
N LEU A 81 7.11 15.19 10.75
CA LEU A 81 7.79 15.40 9.48
C LEU A 81 7.89 16.89 9.12
N LYS A 82 6.88 17.70 9.44
CA LYS A 82 6.95 19.16 9.27
C LYS A 82 8.05 19.82 10.12
N LYS A 83 8.31 19.29 11.30
CA LYS A 83 9.38 19.78 12.20
C LYS A 83 10.79 19.35 11.75
N TYR A 84 10.89 18.29 10.95
CA TYR A 84 12.17 17.87 10.39
C TYR A 84 12.71 18.89 9.39
N ASN A 85 13.93 19.38 9.64
CA ASN A 85 14.62 20.33 8.76
C ASN A 85 15.55 19.60 7.80
N ALA A 86 15.02 19.21 6.63
CA ALA A 86 15.78 18.52 5.59
C ALA A 86 16.87 19.42 5.00
N SER A 87 18.12 19.01 5.13
CA SER A 87 19.30 19.80 4.74
C SER A 87 19.80 19.46 3.34
N SER A 88 19.76 18.20 2.95
CA SER A 88 20.16 17.73 1.62
C SER A 88 18.97 17.54 0.68
N ASN A 89 19.23 17.33 -0.62
CA ASN A 89 18.17 16.97 -1.56
C ASN A 89 17.61 15.58 -1.28
N ASP A 90 18.43 14.63 -0.85
CA ASP A 90 17.96 13.30 -0.45
C ASP A 90 17.05 13.36 0.77
N ASP A 91 17.42 14.12 1.80
CA ASP A 91 16.58 14.34 2.98
C ASP A 91 15.24 14.98 2.60
N LYS A 92 15.26 15.95 1.67
CA LYS A 92 14.03 16.59 1.18
C LYS A 92 13.14 15.60 0.44
N LYS A 93 13.73 14.77 -0.43
CA LYS A 93 13.02 13.71 -1.16
C LYS A 93 12.31 12.78 -0.20
N ASP A 94 13.02 12.29 0.82
CA ASP A 94 12.48 11.34 1.78
C ASP A 94 11.38 11.99 2.63
N LYS A 95 11.61 13.22 3.12
CA LYS A 95 10.59 14.01 3.82
C LYS A 95 9.31 14.19 3.01
N TYR A 96 9.45 14.61 1.75
CA TYR A 96 8.28 14.91 0.92
C TYR A 96 7.53 13.65 0.51
N ASN A 97 8.24 12.53 0.28
CA ASN A 97 7.59 11.24 0.03
C ASN A 97 6.77 10.78 1.24
N GLU A 98 7.33 10.89 2.45
CA GLU A 98 6.63 10.51 3.69
C GLU A 98 5.43 11.42 3.99
N LEU A 99 5.57 12.73 3.79
CA LEU A 99 4.45 13.68 3.90
C LEU A 99 3.38 13.41 2.86
N GLY A 100 3.76 13.17 1.61
CA GLY A 100 2.84 12.82 0.54
C GLY A 100 2.03 11.57 0.86
N PHE A 101 2.68 10.54 1.42
CA PHE A 101 2.02 9.32 1.86
C PHE A 101 1.04 9.59 3.02
N SER A 102 1.46 10.36 4.04
CA SER A 102 0.58 10.71 5.16
C SER A 102 -0.66 11.45 4.66
N TYR A 103 -0.50 12.45 3.79
CA TYR A 103 -1.63 13.20 3.24
C TYR A 103 -2.55 12.38 2.33
N LEU A 104 -1.99 11.45 1.52
CA LEU A 104 -2.79 10.49 0.76
C LEU A 104 -3.70 9.68 1.70
N LYS A 105 -3.15 9.16 2.79
CA LYS A 105 -3.91 8.39 3.79
C LYS A 105 -4.96 9.22 4.53
N LEU A 106 -4.70 10.50 4.72
CA LEU A 106 -5.64 11.47 5.29
C LEU A 106 -6.67 11.98 4.26
N GLN A 107 -6.69 11.45 3.04
CA GLN A 107 -7.56 11.91 1.94
C GLN A 107 -7.39 13.39 1.61
N ASN A 108 -6.23 13.96 1.87
CA ASN A 108 -5.89 15.33 1.55
C ASN A 108 -5.11 15.40 0.22
N SER A 109 -5.86 15.40 -0.87
CA SER A 109 -5.33 15.35 -2.25
C SER A 109 -4.35 16.49 -2.53
N ASN A 110 -4.74 17.73 -2.22
CA ASN A 110 -3.94 18.92 -2.54
C ASN A 110 -2.53 18.87 -1.92
N ASP A 111 -2.48 18.62 -0.60
CA ASP A 111 -1.21 18.54 0.11
C ASP A 111 -0.39 17.32 -0.34
N ALA A 112 -1.03 16.17 -0.60
CA ALA A 112 -0.34 14.99 -1.11
C ALA A 112 0.31 15.27 -2.47
N ILE A 113 -0.43 15.84 -3.42
CA ILE A 113 0.06 16.22 -4.74
C ILE A 113 1.23 17.21 -4.63
N GLU A 114 1.10 18.21 -3.76
CA GLU A 114 2.17 19.19 -3.56
C GLU A 114 3.46 18.50 -3.09
N GLN A 115 3.40 17.64 -2.07
CA GLN A 115 4.58 16.99 -1.54
C GLN A 115 5.25 16.07 -2.59
N TYR A 116 4.49 15.23 -3.28
CA TYR A 116 5.06 14.39 -4.33
C TYR A 116 5.65 15.20 -5.49
N LYS A 117 5.02 16.31 -5.89
CA LYS A 117 5.58 17.22 -6.90
C LYS A 117 6.86 17.91 -6.43
N GLN A 118 6.99 18.22 -5.13
CA GLN A 118 8.26 18.70 -4.56
C GLN A 118 9.37 17.66 -4.71
N THR A 119 9.08 16.37 -4.45
CA THR A 119 10.04 15.29 -4.73
C THR A 119 10.44 15.27 -6.20
N LEU A 120 9.47 15.29 -7.13
CA LEU A 120 9.73 15.22 -8.57
C LEU A 120 10.45 16.46 -9.12
N SER A 121 10.35 17.60 -8.45
CA SER A 121 11.12 18.80 -8.83
C SER A 121 12.61 18.63 -8.60
N ILE A 122 13.00 17.77 -7.67
CA ILE A 122 14.39 17.47 -7.32
C ILE A 122 14.85 16.18 -8.04
N PHE A 123 14.00 15.17 -8.06
CA PHE A 123 14.24 13.86 -8.66
C PHE A 123 13.09 13.48 -9.61
N PRO A 124 13.12 13.90 -10.88
CA PRO A 124 12.01 13.72 -11.82
C PRO A 124 11.61 12.25 -12.07
N GLU A 125 12.52 11.33 -11.82
CA GLU A 125 12.34 9.88 -11.99
C GLU A 125 12.20 9.16 -10.64
N ASN A 126 11.69 9.83 -9.59
CA ASN A 126 11.44 9.16 -8.32
C ASN A 126 10.17 8.31 -8.40
N GLY A 127 10.33 6.99 -8.45
CA GLY A 127 9.23 6.05 -8.59
C GLY A 127 8.23 6.07 -7.43
N ILE A 128 8.67 6.37 -6.19
CA ILE A 128 7.77 6.50 -5.03
C ILE A 128 6.81 7.67 -5.24
N ALA A 129 7.34 8.84 -5.62
CA ALA A 129 6.51 10.02 -5.86
C ALA A 129 5.59 9.84 -7.08
N LEU A 130 6.07 9.18 -8.15
CA LEU A 130 5.25 8.87 -9.32
C LEU A 130 4.08 7.94 -8.95
N ARG A 131 4.35 6.83 -8.22
CA ARG A 131 3.28 5.94 -7.73
C ARG A 131 2.36 6.66 -6.76
N GLY A 132 2.92 7.51 -5.90
CA GLY A 132 2.16 8.33 -4.96
C GLY A 132 1.14 9.22 -5.66
N LEU A 133 1.56 9.97 -6.69
CA LEU A 133 0.66 10.78 -7.52
C LEU A 133 -0.40 9.94 -8.24
N GLY A 134 0.01 8.82 -8.85
CA GLY A 134 -0.93 7.90 -9.47
C GLY A 134 -2.00 7.42 -8.48
N ASN A 135 -1.61 7.12 -7.23
CA ASN A 135 -2.56 6.72 -6.19
C ASN A 135 -3.48 7.87 -5.75
N VAL A 136 -2.98 9.11 -5.65
CA VAL A 136 -3.84 10.26 -5.29
C VAL A 136 -4.93 10.45 -6.34
N TYR A 137 -4.57 10.46 -7.62
CA TYR A 137 -5.53 10.60 -8.71
C TYR A 137 -6.47 9.40 -8.84
N TYR A 138 -6.03 8.19 -8.45
CA TYR A 138 -6.87 7.00 -8.45
C TYR A 138 -7.85 6.96 -7.29
N GLU A 139 -7.38 7.22 -6.06
CA GLU A 139 -8.11 6.94 -4.82
C GLU A 139 -8.94 8.13 -4.31
N ILE A 140 -8.57 9.37 -4.68
CA ILE A 140 -9.17 10.58 -4.13
C ILE A 140 -9.83 11.43 -5.21
N ASP A 141 -9.09 11.75 -6.26
CA ASP A 141 -9.56 12.71 -7.28
C ASP A 141 -10.38 12.01 -8.38
N GLU A 142 -10.28 10.68 -8.47
CA GLU A 142 -10.92 9.85 -9.53
C GLU A 142 -10.57 10.33 -10.96
N ASP A 143 -9.40 10.98 -11.09
CA ASP A 143 -8.84 11.37 -12.39
C ASP A 143 -8.00 10.21 -12.95
N TYR A 144 -8.69 9.27 -13.57
CA TYR A 144 -8.09 8.03 -14.07
C TYR A 144 -7.08 8.26 -15.20
N ASP A 145 -7.20 9.34 -15.98
CA ASP A 145 -6.25 9.65 -17.06
C ASP A 145 -4.92 10.13 -16.49
N GLU A 146 -4.94 11.01 -15.48
CA GLU A 146 -3.73 11.40 -14.75
C GLU A 146 -3.15 10.22 -13.98
N SER A 147 -3.99 9.39 -13.35
CA SER A 147 -3.53 8.19 -12.65
C SER A 147 -2.74 7.26 -13.58
N ILE A 148 -3.30 6.94 -14.76
CA ILE A 148 -2.62 6.13 -15.79
C ILE A 148 -1.28 6.77 -16.15
N THR A 149 -1.28 8.08 -16.41
CA THR A 149 -0.06 8.82 -16.81
C THR A 149 1.06 8.65 -15.78
N TYR A 150 0.76 8.79 -14.48
CA TYR A 150 1.76 8.66 -13.44
C TYR A 150 2.16 7.21 -13.18
N PHE A 151 1.23 6.26 -13.25
CA PHE A 151 1.58 4.85 -13.13
C PHE A 151 2.44 4.35 -14.30
N GLU A 152 2.15 4.76 -15.54
CA GLU A 152 3.00 4.44 -16.70
C GLU A 152 4.43 4.99 -16.54
N LYS A 153 4.57 6.23 -16.02
CA LYS A 153 5.89 6.80 -15.70
C LYS A 153 6.61 5.99 -14.62
N ALA A 154 5.89 5.59 -13.55
CA ALA A 154 6.46 4.80 -12.48
C ALA A 154 6.96 3.43 -12.98
N LEU A 155 6.21 2.78 -13.86
CA LEU A 155 6.62 1.49 -14.48
C LEU A 155 7.91 1.62 -15.30
N LYS A 156 8.11 2.75 -16.00
CA LYS A 156 9.32 2.98 -16.78
C LYS A 156 10.56 3.13 -15.91
N VAL A 157 10.39 3.70 -14.71
CA VAL A 157 11.49 4.00 -13.79
C VAL A 157 11.83 2.81 -12.89
N ASP A 158 10.84 2.23 -12.26
CA ASP A 158 11.03 1.32 -11.13
C ASP A 158 10.74 -0.16 -11.46
N GLY A 159 10.25 -0.47 -12.65
CA GLY A 159 10.00 -1.84 -13.09
C GLY A 159 9.31 -2.70 -12.02
N GLU A 160 10.08 -3.59 -11.37
CA GLU A 160 9.57 -4.52 -10.34
C GLU A 160 9.03 -3.87 -9.07
N ALA A 161 9.57 -2.71 -8.66
CA ALA A 161 9.06 -1.97 -7.50
C ALA A 161 7.63 -1.44 -7.72
N SER A 162 7.18 -1.47 -8.98
CA SER A 162 5.84 -1.04 -9.37
C SER A 162 4.77 -2.15 -9.32
N LYS A 163 5.08 -3.35 -8.83
CA LYS A 163 4.11 -4.47 -8.67
C LYS A 163 2.78 -4.06 -8.03
N PRO A 164 2.75 -3.24 -6.97
CA PRO A 164 1.49 -2.84 -6.33
C PRO A 164 0.51 -2.10 -7.23
N ILE A 165 0.99 -1.52 -8.35
CA ILE A 165 0.12 -0.75 -9.26
C ILE A 165 -0.36 -1.56 -10.47
N TYR A 166 0.14 -2.78 -10.70
CA TYR A 166 -0.24 -3.57 -11.88
C TYR A 166 -1.75 -3.84 -11.93
N TYR A 167 -2.35 -4.22 -10.81
CA TYR A 167 -3.79 -4.45 -10.73
C TYR A 167 -4.58 -3.17 -11.05
N LYS A 168 -4.24 -2.07 -10.37
CA LYS A 168 -4.89 -0.78 -10.58
C LYS A 168 -4.78 -0.33 -12.05
N LEU A 169 -3.59 -0.42 -12.62
CA LEU A 169 -3.35 -0.01 -13.99
C LEU A 169 -4.08 -0.90 -15.00
N GLY A 170 -4.13 -2.19 -14.78
CA GLY A 170 -4.88 -3.11 -15.64
C GLY A 170 -6.38 -2.86 -15.58
N TRP A 171 -6.92 -2.64 -14.38
CA TRP A 171 -8.31 -2.24 -14.20
C TRP A 171 -8.60 -0.90 -14.90
N LEU A 172 -7.73 0.11 -14.74
CA LEU A 172 -7.84 1.40 -15.41
C LEU A 172 -7.82 1.28 -16.94
N TYR A 173 -6.95 0.42 -17.47
CA TYR A 173 -6.93 0.18 -18.91
C TYR A 173 -8.22 -0.49 -19.41
N ASN A 174 -8.76 -1.42 -18.63
CA ASN A 174 -10.06 -2.05 -18.92
C ASN A 174 -11.20 -1.02 -18.89
N ASP A 175 -11.22 -0.13 -17.89
CA ASP A 175 -12.20 0.97 -17.79
C ASP A 175 -12.12 1.94 -18.97
N LYS A 176 -10.92 2.23 -19.46
CA LYS A 176 -10.67 3.09 -20.62
C LYS A 176 -10.72 2.33 -21.96
N GLU A 177 -11.23 1.09 -21.98
CA GLU A 177 -11.34 0.24 -23.17
C GLU A 177 -9.98 -0.01 -23.88
N ARG A 178 -8.87 0.16 -23.16
CA ARG A 178 -7.50 -0.10 -23.64
C ARG A 178 -7.13 -1.57 -23.38
N TYR A 179 -7.90 -2.49 -23.94
CA TYR A 179 -7.82 -3.93 -23.61
C TYR A 179 -6.48 -4.58 -23.95
N ASP A 180 -5.77 -4.14 -24.99
CA ASP A 180 -4.43 -4.66 -25.32
C ASP A 180 -3.40 -4.26 -24.27
N ASP A 181 -3.50 -3.04 -23.74
CA ASP A 181 -2.65 -2.58 -22.64
C ASP A 181 -2.97 -3.33 -21.35
N ALA A 182 -4.28 -3.56 -21.06
CA ALA A 182 -4.73 -4.36 -19.92
C ALA A 182 -4.18 -5.79 -19.99
N ILE A 183 -4.28 -6.45 -21.13
CA ILE A 183 -3.71 -7.79 -21.36
C ILE A 183 -2.21 -7.78 -21.07
N THR A 184 -1.49 -6.81 -21.65
CA THR A 184 -0.04 -6.71 -21.51
C THR A 184 0.40 -6.55 -20.05
N ILE A 185 -0.28 -5.67 -19.29
CA ILE A 185 0.10 -5.41 -17.90
C ILE A 185 -0.31 -6.57 -16.98
N MET A 186 -1.47 -7.20 -17.22
CA MET A 186 -1.91 -8.35 -16.43
C MET A 186 -1.04 -9.58 -16.66
N LEU A 187 -0.56 -9.83 -17.88
CA LEU A 187 0.41 -10.90 -18.13
C LEU A 187 1.72 -10.68 -17.35
N LYS A 188 2.22 -9.45 -17.30
CA LYS A 188 3.39 -9.11 -16.47
C LYS A 188 3.09 -9.30 -14.97
N ALA A 189 1.92 -8.88 -14.51
CA ALA A 189 1.53 -9.07 -13.12
C ALA A 189 1.53 -10.54 -12.72
N ILE A 190 1.03 -11.41 -13.59
CA ILE A 190 0.98 -12.87 -13.39
C ILE A 190 2.37 -13.52 -13.37
N GLU A 191 3.36 -12.97 -14.08
CA GLU A 191 4.75 -13.45 -14.00
C GLU A 191 5.34 -13.26 -12.60
N PHE A 192 4.91 -12.21 -11.86
CA PHE A 192 5.38 -11.94 -10.50
C PHE A 192 4.57 -12.65 -9.43
N ASP A 193 3.25 -12.77 -9.65
CA ASP A 193 2.33 -13.42 -8.71
C ASP A 193 1.29 -14.23 -9.50
N SER A 194 1.61 -15.48 -9.76
CA SER A 194 0.75 -16.39 -10.51
C SER A 194 -0.51 -16.83 -9.78
N GLU A 195 -0.54 -16.65 -8.45
CA GLU A 195 -1.62 -17.11 -7.58
C GLU A 195 -2.66 -16.01 -7.26
N ASN A 196 -2.51 -14.83 -7.83
CA ASN A 196 -3.50 -13.76 -7.67
C ASN A 196 -4.68 -13.96 -8.63
N SER A 197 -5.87 -14.25 -8.09
CA SER A 197 -7.11 -14.45 -8.87
C SER A 197 -7.53 -13.19 -9.59
N GLY A 198 -7.37 -12.01 -8.96
CA GLY A 198 -7.77 -10.72 -9.54
C GLY A 198 -7.05 -10.40 -10.85
N TYR A 199 -5.76 -10.72 -10.98
CA TYR A 199 -5.05 -10.54 -12.25
C TYR A 199 -5.64 -11.41 -13.37
N ARG A 200 -6.08 -12.62 -13.02
CA ARG A 200 -6.71 -13.54 -13.97
C ARG A 200 -8.13 -13.09 -14.36
N GLU A 201 -8.84 -12.49 -13.43
CA GLU A 201 -10.18 -11.92 -13.66
C GLU A 201 -10.11 -10.76 -14.65
N GLU A 202 -9.25 -9.78 -14.37
CA GLU A 202 -9.05 -8.61 -15.24
C GLU A 202 -8.55 -9.01 -16.64
N LEU A 203 -7.65 -10.00 -16.71
CA LEU A 203 -7.18 -10.55 -17.97
C LEU A 203 -8.32 -11.27 -18.73
N GLY A 204 -9.14 -12.03 -18.01
CA GLY A 204 -10.31 -12.72 -18.58
C GLY A 204 -11.36 -11.74 -19.11
N TYR A 205 -11.60 -10.63 -18.37
CA TYR A 205 -12.46 -9.55 -18.81
C TYR A 205 -11.93 -8.87 -20.08
N ALA A 206 -10.64 -8.52 -20.13
CA ALA A 206 -10.04 -7.90 -21.31
C ALA A 206 -10.16 -8.78 -22.56
N TYR A 207 -9.91 -10.09 -22.44
CA TYR A 207 -10.13 -11.04 -23.55
C TYR A 207 -11.60 -11.16 -23.94
N TYR A 208 -12.54 -11.15 -22.97
CA TYR A 208 -13.97 -11.16 -23.26
C TYR A 208 -14.39 -9.93 -24.08
N MET A 209 -13.93 -8.73 -23.68
CA MET A 209 -14.23 -7.49 -24.40
C MET A 209 -13.63 -7.44 -25.81
N LYS A 210 -12.53 -8.16 -26.03
CA LYS A 210 -11.96 -8.35 -27.37
C LYS A 210 -12.61 -9.49 -28.17
N GLU A 211 -13.67 -10.10 -27.63
CA GLU A 211 -14.36 -11.26 -28.24
C GLU A 211 -13.48 -12.52 -28.37
N GLU A 212 -12.33 -12.56 -27.66
CA GLU A 212 -11.41 -13.68 -27.59
C GLU A 212 -11.85 -14.68 -26.51
N TYR A 213 -13.07 -15.25 -26.68
CA TYR A 213 -13.80 -15.96 -25.62
C TYR A 213 -13.10 -17.20 -25.09
N GLU A 214 -12.32 -17.92 -25.90
CA GLU A 214 -11.59 -19.13 -25.47
C GLU A 214 -10.43 -18.75 -24.53
N PHE A 215 -9.71 -17.66 -24.83
CA PHE A 215 -8.68 -17.12 -23.94
C PHE A 215 -9.31 -16.59 -22.64
N ALA A 216 -10.43 -15.86 -22.74
CA ALA A 216 -11.19 -15.40 -21.59
C ALA A 216 -11.57 -16.56 -20.66
N ILE A 217 -12.21 -17.59 -21.18
CA ILE A 217 -12.62 -18.79 -20.40
C ILE A 217 -11.42 -19.44 -19.73
N THR A 218 -10.28 -19.51 -20.41
CA THR A 218 -9.04 -20.10 -19.86
C THR A 218 -8.56 -19.32 -18.63
N GLN A 219 -8.51 -17.99 -18.70
CA GLN A 219 -8.08 -17.16 -17.57
C GLN A 219 -9.11 -17.19 -16.43
N LEU A 220 -10.40 -17.11 -16.75
CA LEU A 220 -11.49 -17.17 -15.77
C LEU A 220 -11.55 -18.54 -15.04
N ASN A 221 -11.27 -19.64 -15.74
CA ASN A 221 -11.12 -20.94 -15.10
C ASN A 221 -9.99 -20.94 -14.07
N LYS A 222 -8.85 -20.32 -14.41
CA LYS A 222 -7.73 -20.22 -13.49
C LYS A 222 -8.07 -19.30 -12.30
N ALA A 223 -8.76 -18.16 -12.54
CA ALA A 223 -9.27 -17.30 -11.48
C ALA A 223 -10.16 -18.07 -10.50
N ILE A 224 -11.15 -18.83 -11.00
CA ILE A 224 -12.02 -19.68 -10.20
C ILE A 224 -11.25 -20.75 -9.43
N SER A 225 -10.20 -21.32 -10.02
CA SER A 225 -9.38 -22.31 -9.31
C SER A 225 -8.57 -21.71 -8.15
N LEU A 226 -8.30 -20.41 -8.18
CA LEU A 226 -7.59 -19.66 -7.15
C LEU A 226 -8.55 -19.08 -6.11
N ASP A 227 -9.74 -18.66 -6.55
CA ASP A 227 -10.82 -18.19 -5.69
C ASP A 227 -12.16 -18.77 -6.18
N GLU A 228 -12.63 -19.80 -5.50
CA GLU A 228 -13.90 -20.49 -5.81
C GLU A 228 -15.15 -19.62 -5.57
N ASN A 229 -14.99 -18.47 -4.90
CA ASN A 229 -16.07 -17.53 -4.61
C ASN A 229 -16.07 -16.29 -5.50
N SER A 230 -15.20 -16.22 -6.52
CA SER A 230 -15.16 -15.09 -7.44
C SER A 230 -16.45 -14.97 -8.28
N ASN A 231 -17.31 -14.04 -7.88
CA ASN A 231 -18.53 -13.74 -8.63
C ASN A 231 -18.23 -13.26 -10.05
N LEU A 232 -17.26 -12.35 -10.19
CA LEU A 232 -16.90 -11.77 -11.48
C LEU A 232 -16.38 -12.83 -12.46
N ALA A 233 -15.57 -13.77 -11.98
CA ALA A 233 -15.06 -14.83 -12.84
C ALA A 233 -16.19 -15.74 -13.37
N TYR A 234 -17.14 -16.12 -12.52
CA TYR A 234 -18.32 -16.88 -12.99
C TYR A 234 -19.20 -16.06 -13.94
N TYR A 235 -19.41 -14.79 -13.63
CA TYR A 235 -20.23 -13.90 -14.45
C TYR A 235 -19.66 -13.75 -15.87
N TYR A 236 -18.40 -13.31 -16.01
CA TYR A 236 -17.77 -13.14 -17.32
C TYR A 236 -17.62 -14.46 -18.09
N LYS A 237 -17.36 -15.56 -17.40
CA LYS A 237 -17.38 -16.89 -18.02
C LYS A 237 -18.77 -17.25 -18.55
N GLY A 238 -19.82 -16.93 -17.81
CA GLY A 238 -21.21 -17.06 -18.26
C GLY A 238 -21.50 -16.23 -19.51
N LEU A 239 -20.99 -14.98 -19.56
CA LEU A 239 -21.11 -14.11 -20.74
C LEU A 239 -20.36 -14.69 -21.96
N CYS A 240 -19.17 -15.27 -21.76
CA CYS A 240 -18.46 -15.97 -22.83
C CYS A 240 -19.28 -17.15 -23.39
N PHE A 241 -19.95 -17.91 -22.52
CA PHE A 241 -20.82 -19.00 -22.96
C PHE A 241 -22.07 -18.52 -23.70
N ILE A 242 -22.65 -17.39 -23.30
CA ILE A 242 -23.73 -16.74 -24.03
C ILE A 242 -23.25 -16.33 -25.43
N ALA A 243 -22.10 -15.64 -25.52
CA ALA A 243 -21.56 -15.17 -26.80
C ALA A 243 -21.20 -16.33 -27.74
N THR A 244 -20.82 -17.48 -27.21
CA THR A 244 -20.53 -18.70 -27.99
C THR A 244 -21.70 -19.65 -28.12
N ASN A 245 -22.92 -19.22 -27.79
CA ASN A 245 -24.18 -19.94 -27.87
C ASN A 245 -24.21 -21.29 -27.10
N LYS A 246 -23.55 -21.32 -25.95
CA LYS A 246 -23.45 -22.49 -25.05
C LYS A 246 -24.40 -22.31 -23.86
N LYS A 247 -25.72 -22.41 -24.11
CA LYS A 247 -26.75 -22.09 -23.10
C LYS A 247 -26.69 -22.94 -21.84
N GLY A 248 -26.35 -24.24 -21.97
CA GLY A 248 -26.23 -25.14 -20.81
C GLY A 248 -25.12 -24.76 -19.87
N GLU A 249 -23.97 -24.40 -20.42
CA GLU A 249 -22.80 -23.95 -19.67
C GLU A 249 -23.03 -22.58 -19.01
N ALA A 250 -23.71 -21.65 -19.73
CA ALA A 250 -24.12 -20.38 -19.17
C ALA A 250 -25.07 -20.56 -17.98
N MET A 251 -26.03 -21.51 -18.09
CA MET A 251 -26.94 -21.85 -16.98
C MET A 251 -26.18 -22.44 -15.77
N SER A 252 -25.12 -23.20 -16.00
CA SER A 252 -24.28 -23.69 -14.90
C SER A 252 -23.59 -22.56 -14.15
N MET A 253 -23.13 -21.51 -14.85
CA MET A 253 -22.54 -20.31 -14.22
C MET A 253 -23.59 -19.53 -13.43
N TYR A 254 -24.78 -19.35 -13.97
CA TYR A 254 -25.92 -18.76 -13.24
C TYR A 254 -26.20 -19.50 -11.93
N ASN A 255 -26.29 -20.83 -11.97
CA ASN A 255 -26.56 -21.62 -10.78
C ASN A 255 -25.47 -21.40 -9.70
N LYS A 256 -24.21 -21.31 -10.11
CA LYS A 256 -23.12 -21.05 -9.19
C LYS A 256 -23.18 -19.64 -8.58
N LEU A 257 -23.45 -18.62 -9.38
CA LEU A 257 -23.66 -17.25 -8.90
C LEU A 257 -24.84 -17.17 -7.92
N LYS A 258 -25.92 -17.89 -8.19
CA LYS A 258 -27.08 -17.99 -7.31
C LYS A 258 -26.72 -18.65 -5.97
N GLU A 259 -25.91 -19.72 -5.98
CA GLU A 259 -25.41 -20.38 -4.77
C GLU A 259 -24.56 -19.42 -3.92
N LEU A 260 -23.78 -18.56 -4.58
CA LEU A 260 -22.94 -17.54 -3.94
C LEU A 260 -23.75 -16.33 -3.44
N GLY A 261 -25.04 -16.23 -3.80
CA GLY A 261 -25.87 -15.08 -3.44
C GLY A 261 -25.52 -13.79 -4.21
N SER A 262 -24.94 -13.94 -5.39
CA SER A 262 -24.42 -12.82 -6.21
C SER A 262 -25.56 -12.10 -6.94
N ASP A 263 -25.50 -10.77 -6.96
CA ASP A 263 -26.46 -9.93 -7.69
C ASP A 263 -26.36 -10.14 -9.21
N GLU A 264 -25.15 -10.47 -9.73
CA GLU A 264 -24.90 -10.77 -11.16
C GLU A 264 -25.66 -12.00 -11.66
N ALA A 265 -26.14 -12.87 -10.75
CA ALA A 265 -26.96 -14.02 -11.12
C ALA A 265 -28.22 -13.59 -11.88
N THR A 266 -28.90 -12.55 -11.41
CA THR A 266 -30.15 -12.06 -12.04
C THR A 266 -29.88 -11.55 -13.45
N GLU A 267 -28.86 -10.74 -13.63
CA GLU A 267 -28.45 -10.18 -14.91
C GLU A 267 -28.06 -11.30 -15.90
N LEU A 268 -27.27 -12.27 -15.44
CA LEU A 268 -26.86 -13.39 -16.29
C LEU A 268 -28.06 -14.22 -16.75
N LEU A 269 -29.05 -14.49 -15.86
CA LEU A 269 -30.25 -15.22 -16.22
C LEU A 269 -31.07 -14.48 -17.28
N GLU A 270 -31.22 -13.16 -17.14
CA GLU A 270 -31.93 -12.35 -18.15
C GLU A 270 -31.29 -12.47 -19.54
N LYS A 271 -29.93 -12.44 -19.57
CA LYS A 271 -29.17 -12.61 -20.83
C LYS A 271 -29.35 -14.02 -21.41
N ILE A 272 -29.32 -15.06 -20.58
CA ILE A 272 -29.51 -16.46 -20.97
C ILE A 272 -30.91 -16.66 -21.58
N ASN A 273 -31.94 -16.04 -20.97
CA ASN A 273 -33.33 -16.16 -21.46
C ASN A 273 -33.55 -15.49 -22.83
N LYS A 274 -32.71 -14.55 -23.21
CA LYS A 274 -32.73 -13.90 -24.53
C LYS A 274 -32.01 -14.72 -25.62
N MET A 275 -31.26 -15.78 -25.23
CA MET A 275 -30.64 -16.68 -26.22
C MET A 275 -31.73 -17.43 -27.01
N LYS A 276 -31.57 -17.47 -28.33
CA LYS A 276 -32.48 -18.17 -29.26
C LYS A 276 -32.29 -19.67 -29.24
#